data_c74006c83e36fa05754924dcf52afb5d
#
_entry.id   c74006c83e36fa05754924dcf52afb5d
#
_cell.length_a   1.000
_cell.length_b   1.000
_cell.length_c   1.000
_cell.angle_alpha   90.00
_cell.angle_beta   90.00
_cell.angle_gamma   90.00
#
_symmetry.space_group_name_H-M   'P 1'
#
loop_
_entity.id
_entity.type
_entity.pdbx_description
1 polymer ?
#
loop_
_entity_poly.entity_id
_entity_poly.type
_entity_poly.pdbx_seq_one_letter_code
_entity_poly.pdbx_strand_id
1 'polypeptide(L)'
;YNFKVIEKKWQNYWEKNKSFKTEIKKNKKKFYCLEMFPYPSGKIHMGHVRNYTIGDVIARYKFMNGFNVLHPMGWDSFGLPAENASKANNLHPKDWTNQNIKMMKTQLKMLGLSIDWDLEISTCDKDYYKHQQEIFIDFYNHGLVSRKETYVNWDPVEKTVLANEQVINGKGWRSN
;
A
#
# COMPACT_ATOMS: atom_id res chain seq x y z
N TYR A 1 0.96 -32.24 -12.79
CA TYR A 1 1.02 -30.78 -12.86
C TYR A 1 2.38 -30.27 -12.34
N ASN A 2 3.21 -29.71 -13.24
CA ASN A 2 4.47 -29.08 -12.85
C ASN A 2 4.24 -27.57 -12.63
N PHE A 3 3.90 -27.19 -11.41
CA PHE A 3 3.55 -25.81 -11.06
C PHE A 3 4.69 -24.83 -11.35
N LYS A 4 5.95 -25.18 -11.08
CA LYS A 4 7.10 -24.29 -11.31
C LYS A 4 7.24 -23.84 -12.77
N VAL A 5 6.92 -24.71 -13.71
CA VAL A 5 6.99 -24.41 -15.15
C VAL A 5 5.74 -23.67 -15.61
N ILE A 6 4.56 -24.15 -15.20
CA ILE A 6 3.27 -23.66 -15.70
C ILE A 6 2.95 -22.27 -15.13
N GLU A 7 3.17 -22.05 -13.85
CA GLU A 7 2.95 -20.73 -13.22
C GLU A 7 3.85 -19.67 -13.84
N LYS A 8 5.14 -19.96 -13.99
CA LYS A 8 6.10 -19.04 -14.63
C LYS A 8 5.72 -18.74 -16.09
N LYS A 9 5.27 -19.75 -16.84
CA LYS A 9 4.78 -19.57 -18.22
C LYS A 9 3.63 -18.58 -18.28
N TRP A 10 2.62 -18.76 -17.43
CA TRP A 10 1.44 -17.91 -17.45
C TRP A 10 1.69 -16.51 -16.88
N GLN A 11 2.49 -16.34 -15.84
CA GLN A 11 2.89 -15.05 -15.32
C GLN A 11 3.62 -14.23 -16.37
N ASN A 12 4.59 -14.84 -17.09
CA ASN A 12 5.28 -14.20 -18.21
C ASN A 12 4.33 -13.84 -19.36
N TYR A 13 3.36 -14.69 -19.67
CA TYR A 13 2.36 -14.41 -20.69
C TYR A 13 1.51 -13.20 -20.32
N TRP A 14 0.99 -13.13 -19.08
CA TRP A 14 0.17 -12.03 -18.62
C TRP A 14 0.94 -10.71 -18.59
N GLU A 15 2.19 -10.73 -18.16
CA GLU A 15 3.04 -9.55 -18.13
C GLU A 15 3.34 -9.04 -19.55
N LYS A 16 3.75 -9.93 -20.45
CA LYS A 16 4.06 -9.59 -21.85
C LYS A 16 2.84 -9.05 -22.61
N ASN A 17 1.68 -9.63 -22.39
CA ASN A 17 0.43 -9.25 -23.08
C ASN A 17 -0.37 -8.20 -22.32
N LYS A 18 0.12 -7.71 -21.18
CA LYS A 18 -0.60 -6.76 -20.31
C LYS A 18 -2.04 -7.19 -20.05
N SER A 19 -2.25 -8.49 -19.74
CA SER A 19 -3.56 -9.14 -19.71
C SER A 19 -4.53 -8.51 -18.72
N PHE A 20 -4.04 -7.85 -17.68
CA PHE A 20 -4.83 -7.21 -16.63
C PHE A 20 -4.80 -5.68 -16.69
N LYS A 21 -4.27 -5.13 -17.79
CA LYS A 21 -4.25 -3.68 -17.98
C LYS A 21 -5.66 -3.12 -18.07
N THR A 22 -5.91 -2.09 -17.26
CA THR A 22 -7.18 -1.36 -17.26
C THR A 22 -7.16 -0.26 -18.31
N GLU A 23 -8.18 -0.23 -19.16
CA GLU A 23 -8.39 0.82 -20.15
C GLU A 23 -9.78 1.44 -19.95
N ILE A 24 -9.94 2.72 -20.29
CA ILE A 24 -11.25 3.37 -20.21
C ILE A 24 -12.12 2.86 -21.35
N LYS A 25 -13.08 1.95 -21.06
CA LYS A 25 -14.03 1.38 -22.01
C LYS A 25 -15.45 1.88 -21.70
N LYS A 26 -15.96 2.81 -22.52
CA LYS A 26 -17.28 3.44 -22.28
C LYS A 26 -18.44 2.45 -22.27
N ASN A 27 -18.34 1.36 -23.03
CA ASN A 27 -19.44 0.39 -23.26
C ASN A 27 -19.42 -0.80 -22.29
N LYS A 28 -18.52 -0.83 -21.31
CA LYS A 28 -18.45 -1.89 -20.30
C LYS A 28 -18.83 -1.38 -18.92
N LYS A 29 -19.53 -2.20 -18.15
CA LYS A 29 -19.77 -1.94 -16.73
C LYS A 29 -18.43 -1.89 -16.00
N LYS A 30 -18.22 -0.86 -15.20
CA LYS A 30 -16.99 -0.67 -14.44
C LYS A 30 -17.06 -1.43 -13.12
N PHE A 31 -15.93 -1.96 -12.69
CA PHE A 31 -15.77 -2.54 -11.37
C PHE A 31 -14.41 -2.14 -10.78
N TYR A 32 -14.42 -1.58 -9.60
CA TYR A 32 -13.21 -1.22 -8.86
C TYR A 32 -12.98 -2.24 -7.77
N CYS A 33 -11.90 -2.99 -7.87
CA CYS A 33 -11.45 -3.94 -6.86
C CYS A 33 -10.27 -3.32 -6.12
N LEU A 34 -10.50 -2.93 -4.89
CA LEU A 34 -9.49 -2.33 -4.03
C LEU A 34 -9.32 -3.17 -2.77
N GLU A 35 -8.11 -3.59 -2.52
CA GLU A 35 -7.67 -4.13 -1.23
C GLU A 35 -6.86 -3.06 -0.48
N MET A 36 -6.74 -3.26 0.82
CA MET A 36 -5.92 -2.40 1.66
C MET A 36 -4.45 -2.49 1.23
N PHE A 37 -3.83 -1.34 0.96
CA PHE A 37 -2.42 -1.27 0.59
C PHE A 37 -1.53 -1.73 1.74
N PRO A 38 -0.51 -2.55 1.47
CA PRO A 38 0.39 -3.03 2.50
C PRO A 38 1.38 -1.94 2.93
N TYR A 39 1.78 -2.00 4.19
CA TYR A 39 2.96 -1.28 4.67
C TYR A 39 4.23 -1.96 4.15
N PRO A 40 5.16 -1.25 3.49
CA PRO A 40 6.41 -1.84 3.01
C PRO A 40 7.46 -1.93 4.14
N SER A 41 7.15 -2.69 5.17
CA SER A 41 7.99 -2.84 6.38
C SER A 41 8.77 -4.15 6.45
N GLY A 42 8.67 -5.00 5.43
CA GLY A 42 9.36 -6.29 5.39
C GLY A 42 8.86 -7.21 4.28
N LYS A 43 8.86 -8.52 4.53
CA LYS A 43 8.34 -9.53 3.60
C LYS A 43 6.83 -9.66 3.71
N ILE A 44 6.18 -10.15 2.65
CA ILE A 44 4.77 -10.54 2.74
C ILE A 44 4.60 -11.72 3.72
N HIS A 45 3.43 -11.81 4.31
CA HIS A 45 3.03 -12.91 5.21
C HIS A 45 1.65 -13.45 4.81
N MET A 46 1.19 -14.50 5.46
CA MET A 46 -0.07 -15.15 5.12
C MET A 46 -1.29 -14.22 5.16
N GLY A 47 -1.27 -13.18 5.99
CA GLY A 47 -2.31 -12.13 5.98
C GLY A 47 -2.39 -11.40 4.64
N HIS A 48 -1.26 -11.04 4.05
CA HIS A 48 -1.20 -10.46 2.71
C HIS A 48 -1.71 -11.44 1.65
N VAL A 49 -1.26 -12.70 1.71
CA VAL A 49 -1.70 -13.74 0.76
C VAL A 49 -3.21 -13.90 0.81
N ARG A 50 -3.79 -14.01 2.01
CA ARG A 50 -5.25 -14.12 2.19
C ARG A 50 -5.99 -12.92 1.61
N ASN A 51 -5.57 -11.70 1.98
CA ASN A 51 -6.23 -10.47 1.56
C ASN A 51 -6.26 -10.35 0.03
N TYR A 52 -5.10 -10.43 -0.60
CA TYR A 52 -4.98 -10.22 -2.05
C TYR A 52 -5.51 -11.38 -2.88
N THR A 53 -5.51 -12.61 -2.35
CA THR A 53 -6.15 -13.74 -3.04
C THR A 53 -7.67 -13.59 -3.07
N ILE A 54 -8.29 -13.10 -2.00
CA ILE A 54 -9.75 -12.87 -1.97
C ILE A 54 -10.13 -11.81 -3.01
N GLY A 55 -9.42 -10.68 -3.04
CA GLY A 55 -9.64 -9.63 -4.03
C GLY A 55 -9.40 -10.11 -5.46
N ASP A 56 -8.32 -10.87 -5.69
CA ASP A 56 -8.00 -11.43 -7.00
C ASP A 56 -9.11 -12.38 -7.54
N VAL A 57 -9.68 -13.21 -6.68
CA VAL A 57 -10.83 -14.06 -7.06
C VAL A 57 -12.01 -13.21 -7.52
N ILE A 58 -12.33 -12.15 -6.79
CA ILE A 58 -13.42 -11.22 -7.13
C ILE A 58 -13.11 -10.49 -8.43
N ALA A 59 -11.90 -9.97 -8.59
CA ALA A 59 -11.45 -9.25 -9.78
C ALA A 59 -11.56 -10.15 -11.03
N ARG A 60 -11.03 -11.37 -10.96
CA ARG A 60 -11.11 -12.36 -12.06
C ARG A 60 -12.54 -12.76 -12.37
N TYR A 61 -13.38 -13.00 -11.37
CA TYR A 61 -14.79 -13.30 -11.57
C TYR A 61 -15.49 -12.17 -12.33
N LYS A 62 -15.29 -10.91 -11.93
CA LYS A 62 -15.86 -9.75 -12.62
C LYS A 62 -15.31 -9.60 -14.04
N PHE A 63 -14.01 -9.78 -14.23
CA PHE A 63 -13.37 -9.75 -15.55
C PHE A 63 -13.97 -10.79 -16.49
N MET A 64 -14.13 -12.05 -16.04
CA MET A 64 -14.76 -13.13 -16.82
C MET A 64 -16.23 -12.86 -17.15
N ASN A 65 -16.93 -12.09 -16.31
CA ASN A 65 -18.31 -11.65 -16.57
C ASN A 65 -18.39 -10.36 -17.41
N GLY A 66 -17.31 -9.98 -18.09
CA GLY A 66 -17.28 -8.88 -19.05
C GLY A 66 -17.18 -7.47 -18.47
N PHE A 67 -16.98 -7.32 -17.16
CA PHE A 67 -16.74 -6.02 -16.56
C PHE A 67 -15.39 -5.44 -17.01
N ASN A 68 -15.31 -4.10 -17.00
CA ASN A 68 -14.05 -3.39 -17.07
C ASN A 68 -13.52 -3.24 -15.64
N VAL A 69 -12.55 -4.05 -15.26
CA VAL A 69 -12.06 -4.15 -13.89
C VAL A 69 -10.84 -3.24 -13.71
N LEU A 70 -10.90 -2.36 -12.72
CA LEU A 70 -9.75 -1.63 -12.17
C LEU A 70 -9.29 -2.35 -10.91
N HIS A 71 -8.12 -2.99 -10.97
CA HIS A 71 -7.50 -3.72 -9.86
C HIS A 71 -6.07 -3.21 -9.65
N PRO A 72 -5.91 -2.06 -8.98
CA PRO A 72 -4.61 -1.42 -8.78
C PRO A 72 -3.88 -2.01 -7.57
N MET A 73 -2.61 -1.69 -7.45
CA MET A 73 -1.81 -1.90 -6.24
C MET A 73 -1.21 -0.58 -5.78
N GLY A 74 -1.05 -0.45 -4.47
CA GLY A 74 -0.35 0.67 -3.87
C GLY A 74 0.41 0.26 -2.61
N TRP A 75 1.20 1.20 -2.09
CA TRP A 75 2.01 1.04 -0.89
C TRP A 75 1.66 2.13 0.10
N ASP A 76 1.21 1.73 1.29
CA ASP A 76 1.06 2.66 2.41
C ASP A 76 2.44 2.87 3.05
N SER A 77 3.16 3.85 2.53
CA SER A 77 4.61 3.98 2.67
C SER A 77 5.07 5.14 3.53
N PHE A 78 4.15 5.78 4.22
CA PHE A 78 4.45 6.75 5.29
C PHE A 78 4.30 6.13 6.67
N GLY A 79 4.95 6.72 7.66
CA GLY A 79 4.66 6.55 9.07
C GLY A 79 5.76 5.85 9.87
N LEU A 80 5.54 5.81 11.18
CA LEU A 80 6.47 5.30 12.20
C LEU A 80 6.96 3.87 11.97
N PRO A 81 6.18 2.90 11.46
CA PRO A 81 6.69 1.55 11.25
C PRO A 81 7.90 1.51 10.30
N ALA A 82 7.85 2.26 9.19
CA ALA A 82 8.96 2.34 8.25
C ALA A 82 10.16 3.09 8.85
N GLU A 83 9.90 4.18 9.57
CA GLU A 83 10.94 4.99 10.22
C GLU A 83 11.66 4.22 11.33
N ASN A 84 10.93 3.51 12.18
CA ASN A 84 11.50 2.70 13.25
C ASN A 84 12.32 1.52 12.70
N ALA A 85 11.82 0.85 11.67
CA ALA A 85 12.54 -0.23 11.02
C ALA A 85 13.82 0.26 10.33
N SER A 86 13.78 1.42 9.68
CA SER A 86 14.96 2.02 9.05
C SER A 86 16.03 2.42 10.09
N LYS A 87 15.58 3.00 11.20
CA LYS A 87 16.46 3.36 12.32
C LYS A 87 17.14 2.14 12.94
N ALA A 88 16.38 1.05 13.17
CA ALA A 88 16.93 -0.20 13.69
C ALA A 88 17.96 -0.86 12.74
N ASN A 89 17.88 -0.59 11.45
CA ASN A 89 18.78 -1.12 10.43
C ASN A 89 19.87 -0.11 9.97
N ASN A 90 19.97 1.06 10.60
CA ASN A 90 20.89 2.14 10.22
C ASN A 90 20.78 2.56 8.74
N LEU A 91 19.56 2.58 8.20
CA LEU A 91 19.26 2.96 6.83
C LEU A 91 18.42 4.25 6.79
N HIS A 92 18.49 4.97 5.69
CA HIS A 92 17.57 6.08 5.47
C HIS A 92 16.15 5.54 5.21
N PRO A 93 15.07 6.12 5.81
CA PRO A 93 13.69 5.61 5.65
C PRO A 93 13.27 5.43 4.19
N LYS A 94 13.64 6.34 3.30
CA LYS A 94 13.37 6.24 1.86
C LYS A 94 13.97 4.98 1.24
N ASP A 95 15.23 4.71 1.55
CA ASP A 95 15.95 3.57 0.94
C ASP A 95 15.41 2.25 1.47
N TRP A 96 15.16 2.18 2.79
CA TRP A 96 14.49 1.05 3.42
C TRP A 96 13.12 0.77 2.80
N THR A 97 12.29 1.79 2.67
CA THR A 97 10.95 1.68 2.09
C THR A 97 11.01 1.19 0.65
N ASN A 98 11.87 1.79 -0.19
CA ASN A 98 12.00 1.40 -1.59
C ASN A 98 12.52 -0.04 -1.76
N GLN A 99 13.45 -0.48 -0.92
CA GLN A 99 13.93 -1.86 -0.94
C GLN A 99 12.82 -2.85 -0.59
N ASN A 100 12.01 -2.54 0.43
CA ASN A 100 10.88 -3.37 0.82
C ASN A 100 9.78 -3.41 -0.23
N ILE A 101 9.43 -2.28 -0.83
CA ILE A 101 8.48 -2.23 -1.96
C ILE A 101 8.95 -3.16 -3.08
N LYS A 102 10.20 -3.05 -3.50
CA LYS A 102 10.77 -3.90 -4.56
C LYS A 102 10.71 -5.39 -4.22
N MET A 103 11.03 -5.74 -2.98
CA MET A 103 10.99 -7.12 -2.51
C MET A 103 9.55 -7.65 -2.45
N MET A 104 8.64 -6.92 -1.81
CA MET A 104 7.23 -7.31 -1.69
C MET A 104 6.55 -7.41 -3.05
N LYS A 105 6.81 -6.46 -3.95
CA LYS A 105 6.32 -6.50 -5.34
C LYS A 105 6.73 -7.78 -6.06
N THR A 106 8.00 -8.18 -5.90
CA THR A 106 8.48 -9.45 -6.46
C THR A 106 7.70 -10.64 -5.91
N GLN A 107 7.48 -10.67 -4.59
CA GLN A 107 6.74 -11.74 -3.93
C GLN A 107 5.25 -11.77 -4.34
N LEU A 108 4.60 -10.60 -4.44
CA LEU A 108 3.21 -10.50 -4.89
C LEU A 108 3.05 -10.91 -6.36
N LYS A 109 4.00 -10.57 -7.22
CA LYS A 109 4.01 -11.03 -8.62
C LYS A 109 4.11 -12.55 -8.72
N MET A 110 4.85 -13.21 -7.81
CA MET A 110 4.94 -14.67 -7.77
C MET A 110 3.61 -15.35 -7.44
N LEU A 111 2.68 -14.66 -6.76
CA LEU A 111 1.32 -15.17 -6.53
C LEU A 111 0.45 -15.17 -7.80
N GLY A 112 0.88 -14.48 -8.86
CA GLY A 112 0.16 -14.43 -10.13
C GLY A 112 -1.16 -13.67 -10.07
N LEU A 113 -1.27 -12.66 -9.21
CA LEU A 113 -2.48 -11.86 -9.04
C LEU A 113 -2.80 -11.02 -10.29
N SER A 114 -4.09 -10.79 -10.54
CA SER A 114 -4.59 -10.01 -11.69
C SER A 114 -4.52 -8.49 -11.47
N ILE A 115 -3.41 -8.03 -10.94
CA ILE A 115 -3.17 -6.61 -10.62
C ILE A 115 -2.66 -5.88 -11.86
N ASP A 116 -3.19 -4.68 -12.09
CA ASP A 116 -2.63 -3.73 -13.06
C ASP A 116 -1.45 -2.98 -12.46
N TRP A 117 -0.25 -3.51 -12.66
CA TRP A 117 0.98 -2.93 -12.13
C TRP A 117 1.40 -1.63 -12.80
N ASP A 118 0.78 -1.24 -13.93
CA ASP A 118 0.99 0.07 -14.57
C ASP A 118 0.31 1.20 -13.75
N LEU A 119 -0.63 0.83 -12.86
CA LEU A 119 -1.33 1.74 -11.95
C LEU A 119 -0.83 1.64 -10.49
N GLU A 120 0.39 1.19 -10.31
CA GLU A 120 1.03 1.15 -8.99
C GLU A 120 1.28 2.56 -8.46
N ILE A 121 0.96 2.78 -7.17
CA ILE A 121 1.18 4.05 -6.48
C ILE A 121 1.89 3.84 -5.16
N SER A 122 2.54 4.88 -4.65
CA SER A 122 3.14 4.91 -3.31
C SER A 122 2.73 6.18 -2.60
N THR A 123 2.18 6.07 -1.39
CA THR A 123 1.64 7.22 -0.66
C THR A 123 2.71 8.25 -0.28
N CYS A 124 3.99 7.85 -0.25
CA CYS A 124 5.11 8.76 0.00
C CYS A 124 5.65 9.45 -1.25
N ASP A 125 5.13 9.15 -2.42
CA ASP A 125 5.55 9.79 -3.66
C ASP A 125 4.92 11.18 -3.81
N LYS A 126 5.68 12.12 -4.38
CA LYS A 126 5.23 13.50 -4.61
C LYS A 126 3.95 13.56 -5.43
N ASP A 127 3.84 12.69 -6.43
CA ASP A 127 2.67 12.62 -7.30
C ASP A 127 1.40 12.16 -6.58
N TYR A 128 1.54 11.47 -5.45
CA TYR A 128 0.42 11.10 -4.59
C TYR A 128 0.10 12.20 -3.58
N TYR A 129 1.05 12.59 -2.72
CA TYR A 129 0.74 13.48 -1.61
C TYR A 129 0.48 14.93 -2.01
N LYS A 130 0.87 15.38 -3.22
CA LYS A 130 0.48 16.70 -3.72
C LYS A 130 -1.04 16.91 -3.69
N HIS A 131 -1.81 15.87 -4.03
CA HIS A 131 -3.27 15.95 -3.99
C HIS A 131 -3.83 16.08 -2.57
N GLN A 132 -3.19 15.43 -1.60
CA GLN A 132 -3.55 15.62 -0.17
C GLN A 132 -3.26 17.05 0.28
N GLN A 133 -2.16 17.64 -0.17
CA GLN A 133 -1.83 19.04 0.11
C GLN A 133 -2.83 20.02 -0.54
N GLU A 134 -3.27 19.73 -1.75
CA GLU A 134 -4.32 20.51 -2.43
C GLU A 134 -5.63 20.48 -1.63
N ILE A 135 -6.08 19.30 -1.19
CA ILE A 135 -7.29 19.14 -0.37
C ILE A 135 -7.13 19.89 0.97
N PHE A 136 -5.95 19.83 1.60
CA PHE A 136 -5.70 20.56 2.85
C PHE A 136 -5.83 22.07 2.65
N ILE A 137 -5.25 22.62 1.58
CA ILE A 137 -5.35 24.04 1.24
C ILE A 137 -6.81 24.44 1.00
N ASP A 138 -7.57 23.60 0.33
CA ASP A 138 -8.98 23.81 0.06
C ASP A 138 -9.79 23.87 1.37
N PHE A 139 -9.55 22.94 2.29
CA PHE A 139 -10.15 22.97 3.64
C PHE A 139 -9.78 24.22 4.43
N TYR A 140 -8.51 24.64 4.35
CA TYR A 140 -8.04 25.85 5.01
C TYR A 140 -8.77 27.07 4.46
N ASN A 141 -8.89 27.21 3.14
CA ASN A 141 -9.55 28.33 2.49
C ASN A 141 -11.05 28.39 2.81
N HIS A 142 -11.69 27.25 3.09
CA HIS A 142 -13.09 27.17 3.52
C HIS A 142 -13.28 27.30 5.05
N GLY A 143 -12.22 27.60 5.81
CA GLY A 143 -12.30 27.77 7.25
C GLY A 143 -12.55 26.49 8.06
N LEU A 144 -12.33 25.31 7.44
CA LEU A 144 -12.50 24.00 8.10
C LEU A 144 -11.28 23.58 8.91
N VAL A 145 -10.16 24.28 8.76
CA VAL A 145 -8.90 24.00 9.45
C VAL A 145 -8.52 25.19 10.33
N SER A 146 -8.18 24.93 11.58
CA SER A 146 -7.64 25.93 12.51
C SER A 146 -6.39 25.41 13.20
N ARG A 147 -5.43 26.32 13.43
CA ARG A 147 -4.23 26.00 14.21
C ARG A 147 -4.50 26.15 15.70
N LYS A 148 -4.19 25.14 16.48
CA LYS A 148 -4.31 25.15 17.94
C LYS A 148 -3.06 24.57 18.58
N GLU A 149 -2.72 25.06 19.76
CA GLU A 149 -1.72 24.44 20.64
C GLU A 149 -2.42 23.49 21.60
N THR A 150 -1.85 22.30 21.79
CA THR A 150 -2.39 21.29 22.70
C THR A 150 -1.24 20.48 23.30
N TYR A 151 -1.52 19.82 24.43
CA TYR A 151 -0.60 18.86 25.03
C TYR A 151 -0.60 17.56 24.24
N VAL A 152 0.58 16.96 24.13
CA VAL A 152 0.80 15.66 23.47
C VAL A 152 1.56 14.74 24.40
N ASN A 153 1.39 13.44 24.25
CA ASN A 153 2.20 12.45 24.94
C ASN A 153 3.55 12.34 24.23
N TRP A 154 4.59 12.83 24.86
CA TRP A 154 5.94 12.77 24.30
C TRP A 154 6.72 11.60 24.91
N ASP A 155 7.27 10.73 24.05
CA ASP A 155 8.19 9.67 24.46
C ASP A 155 9.64 10.14 24.29
N PRO A 156 10.37 10.36 25.38
CA PRO A 156 11.75 10.83 25.31
C PRO A 156 12.74 9.74 24.85
N VAL A 157 12.39 8.47 24.94
CA VAL A 157 13.22 7.34 24.51
C VAL A 157 13.13 7.16 22.99
N GLU A 158 11.94 7.08 22.47
CA GLU A 158 11.70 6.97 21.02
C GLU A 158 11.76 8.34 20.31
N LYS A 159 11.75 9.45 21.05
CA LYS A 159 11.76 10.84 20.56
C LYS A 159 10.61 11.09 19.58
N THR A 160 9.40 10.68 19.96
CA THR A 160 8.20 10.80 19.14
C THR A 160 6.97 11.12 19.98
N VAL A 161 5.92 11.59 19.30
CA VAL A 161 4.60 11.77 19.91
C VAL A 161 3.84 10.46 19.86
N LEU A 162 3.21 10.08 20.96
CA LEU A 162 2.39 8.91 21.10
C LEU A 162 0.91 9.26 21.10
N ALA A 163 0.09 8.45 20.46
CA ALA A 163 -1.35 8.48 20.63
C ALA A 163 -1.74 8.01 22.06
N ASN A 164 -2.93 8.38 22.54
CA ASN A 164 -3.36 8.02 23.89
C ASN A 164 -3.34 6.50 24.14
N GLU A 165 -3.71 5.72 23.14
CA GLU A 165 -3.71 4.25 23.18
C GLU A 165 -2.32 3.63 23.27
N GLN A 166 -1.30 4.41 22.98
CA GLN A 166 0.12 4.00 23.03
C GLN A 166 0.77 4.34 24.38
N VAL A 167 0.02 4.94 25.32
CA VAL A 167 0.49 5.22 26.66
C VAL A 167 -0.14 4.23 27.64
N ILE A 168 0.68 3.39 28.24
CA ILE A 168 0.27 2.37 29.21
C ILE A 168 0.93 2.69 30.55
N ASN A 169 0.12 2.90 31.60
CA ASN A 169 0.58 3.23 32.94
C ASN A 169 1.55 4.43 33.00
N GLY A 170 1.30 5.46 32.18
CA GLY A 170 2.15 6.65 32.12
C GLY A 170 3.48 6.48 31.38
N LYS A 171 3.67 5.38 30.68
CA LYS A 171 4.86 5.07 29.88
C LYS A 171 4.47 4.74 28.44
N GLY A 172 5.40 4.95 27.51
CA GLY A 172 5.21 4.51 26.12
C GLY A 172 5.12 2.97 26.04
N TRP A 173 4.24 2.48 25.24
CA TRP A 173 3.95 1.04 25.09
C TRP A 173 5.14 0.17 24.63
N ARG A 174 6.19 0.80 24.11
CA ARG A 174 7.44 0.15 23.66
C ARG A 174 8.67 0.55 24.47
N SER A 175 8.62 1.67 25.17
CA SER A 175 9.78 2.30 25.80
C SER A 175 9.90 2.04 27.31
N ASN A 176 9.08 1.20 27.89
CA ASN A 176 9.08 0.79 29.34
C ASN A 176 9.78 1.73 30.31
#